data_31a57c5764f19f9a113f097d10cdba80
#
_entry.id   31a57c5764f19f9a113f097d10cdba80
#
_cell.length_a   1.000
_cell.length_b   1.000
_cell.length_c   1.000
_cell.angle_alpha   90.00
_cell.angle_beta   90.00
_cell.angle_gamma   90.00
#
_symmetry.space_group_name_H-M   'P 1'
#
loop_
_entity.id
_entity.type
_entity.pdbx_description
1 polymer ?
#
loop_
_entity_poly.entity_id
_entity_poly.type
_entity_poly.pdbx_seq_one_letter_code
_entity_poly.pdbx_strand_id
1 'polypeptide(L)'
;MPLLVRTWNLFHGNAVPPERRAFLEEMVRLASADAPAVLCLQEVPVWGLAHLGTWSGMTSIGAVAARPRLLSAALGKLITELDHGRLRSVVTGQANALLVAQGLSVREQRTFTVSRRGEGERRVLQTVRIDDLGLVANLHVTSGLADEQFLRAATIVEELADPDEPVILCGDVNVRPGSGRAYGQLSEWGYSEPAPAIDQILVRGLPSTPPLVWPDERRRIGGRLVSDHAPVELHVG
;
A
#
# COMPACT_ATOMS: atom_id res chain seq x y z
N MET A 1 8.84 -13.97 17.61
CA MET A 1 8.59 -14.69 16.34
C MET A 1 8.58 -13.68 15.22
N PRO A 2 9.16 -13.99 14.05
CA PRO A 2 9.18 -13.05 12.94
C PRO A 2 7.75 -12.62 12.55
N LEU A 3 7.58 -11.33 12.31
CA LEU A 3 6.29 -10.71 11.97
C LEU A 3 6.16 -10.57 10.46
N LEU A 4 5.04 -11.03 9.89
CA LEU A 4 4.77 -10.92 8.46
C LEU A 4 4.31 -9.51 8.10
N VAL A 5 4.98 -8.87 7.16
CA VAL A 5 4.61 -7.59 6.55
C VAL A 5 4.26 -7.82 5.08
N ARG A 6 3.16 -7.22 4.61
CA ARG A 6 2.68 -7.37 3.23
C ARG A 6 2.24 -6.04 2.65
N THR A 7 2.49 -5.82 1.36
CA THR A 7 1.94 -4.70 0.59
C THR A 7 1.22 -5.17 -0.66
N TRP A 8 0.15 -4.48 -1.06
CA TRP A 8 -0.58 -4.78 -2.29
C TRP A 8 -1.34 -3.57 -2.83
N ASN A 9 -1.08 -3.21 -4.08
CA ASN A 9 -1.96 -2.32 -4.83
C ASN A 9 -3.18 -3.11 -5.31
N LEU A 10 -4.39 -2.72 -4.86
CA LEU A 10 -5.64 -3.47 -5.10
C LEU A 10 -6.31 -3.16 -6.44
N PHE A 11 -5.72 -2.26 -7.26
CA PHE A 11 -6.29 -1.91 -8.54
C PHE A 11 -7.80 -1.59 -8.45
N HIS A 12 -8.20 -0.82 -7.45
CA HIS A 12 -9.61 -0.51 -7.12
C HIS A 12 -10.54 -1.73 -6.96
N GLY A 13 -10.00 -2.91 -6.67
CA GLY A 13 -10.74 -4.17 -6.59
C GLY A 13 -11.04 -4.82 -7.95
N ASN A 14 -10.25 -4.52 -8.98
CA ASN A 14 -10.43 -5.12 -10.30
C ASN A 14 -9.75 -6.47 -10.47
N ALA A 15 -10.32 -7.30 -11.37
CA ALA A 15 -9.63 -8.42 -11.99
C ALA A 15 -8.82 -7.97 -13.23
N VAL A 16 -8.00 -8.88 -13.76
CA VAL A 16 -7.26 -8.70 -15.02
C VAL A 16 -7.65 -9.82 -15.99
N PRO A 17 -8.34 -9.50 -17.11
CA PRO A 17 -8.85 -8.17 -17.49
C PRO A 17 -9.97 -7.69 -16.55
N PRO A 18 -10.22 -6.35 -16.48
CA PRO A 18 -11.25 -5.79 -15.62
C PRO A 18 -12.66 -6.32 -15.94
N GLU A 19 -13.45 -6.55 -14.90
CA GLU A 19 -14.83 -7.05 -14.99
C GLU A 19 -15.82 -6.10 -14.27
N ARG A 20 -17.14 -6.29 -14.56
CA ARG A 20 -18.23 -5.56 -13.87
C ARG A 20 -18.49 -6.05 -12.44
N ARG A 21 -17.52 -6.72 -11.83
CA ARG A 21 -17.55 -7.18 -10.44
C ARG A 21 -16.39 -6.57 -9.69
N ALA A 22 -16.64 -6.08 -8.49
CA ALA A 22 -15.58 -5.72 -7.56
C ALA A 22 -15.16 -6.94 -6.74
N PHE A 23 -13.86 -7.18 -6.67
CA PHE A 23 -13.26 -8.26 -5.88
C PHE A 23 -12.62 -7.74 -4.58
N LEU A 24 -12.93 -6.49 -4.19
CA LEU A 24 -12.22 -5.79 -3.12
C LEU A 24 -12.28 -6.55 -1.78
N GLU A 25 -13.46 -7.05 -1.40
CA GLU A 25 -13.62 -7.83 -0.16
C GLU A 25 -12.79 -9.10 -0.19
N GLU A 26 -12.90 -9.87 -1.27
CA GLU A 26 -12.17 -11.13 -1.42
C GLU A 26 -10.65 -10.91 -1.46
N MET A 27 -10.21 -9.82 -2.08
CA MET A 27 -8.78 -9.44 -2.11
C MET A 27 -8.27 -9.09 -0.70
N VAL A 28 -9.04 -8.32 0.07
CA VAL A 28 -8.67 -7.98 1.45
C VAL A 28 -8.63 -9.23 2.33
N ARG A 29 -9.63 -10.11 2.21
CA ARG A 29 -9.66 -11.41 2.93
C ARG A 29 -8.47 -12.29 2.55
N LEU A 30 -8.14 -12.36 1.26
CA LEU A 30 -6.99 -13.12 0.76
C LEU A 30 -5.67 -12.54 1.31
N ALA A 31 -5.52 -11.22 1.27
CA ALA A 31 -4.31 -10.54 1.75
C ALA A 31 -4.11 -10.66 3.26
N SER A 32 -5.18 -10.86 4.04
CA SER A 32 -5.13 -11.00 5.50
C SER A 32 -5.17 -12.46 6.01
N ALA A 33 -5.35 -13.45 5.12
CA ALA A 33 -5.57 -14.85 5.51
C ALA A 33 -4.43 -15.47 6.34
N ASP A 34 -3.17 -15.07 6.07
CA ASP A 34 -1.98 -15.57 6.78
C ASP A 34 -1.66 -14.75 8.04
N ALA A 35 -2.63 -13.96 8.53
CA ALA A 35 -2.49 -13.11 9.72
C ALA A 35 -1.24 -12.20 9.71
N PRO A 36 -1.04 -11.35 8.67
CA PRO A 36 0.09 -10.44 8.66
C PRO A 36 0.01 -9.47 9.85
N ALA A 37 1.18 -9.13 10.41
CA ALA A 37 1.28 -8.11 11.45
C ALA A 37 0.91 -6.72 10.89
N VAL A 38 1.34 -6.45 9.65
CA VAL A 38 1.04 -5.23 8.91
C VAL A 38 0.68 -5.57 7.46
N LEU A 39 -0.40 -4.93 6.97
CA LEU A 39 -0.83 -4.99 5.58
C LEU A 39 -0.99 -3.57 5.03
N CYS A 40 -0.16 -3.21 4.05
CA CYS A 40 -0.20 -1.92 3.37
C CYS A 40 -0.95 -2.05 2.05
N LEU A 41 -2.03 -1.31 1.88
CA LEU A 41 -2.89 -1.35 0.69
C LEU A 41 -2.86 -0.02 -0.05
N GLN A 42 -2.82 -0.08 -1.38
CA GLN A 42 -2.92 1.07 -2.26
C GLN A 42 -4.11 0.90 -3.21
N GLU A 43 -4.54 1.99 -3.83
CA GLU A 43 -5.73 2.06 -4.69
C GLU A 43 -7.01 1.50 -4.06
N VAL A 44 -7.16 1.70 -2.76
CA VAL A 44 -8.42 1.37 -2.08
C VAL A 44 -9.48 2.41 -2.49
N PRO A 45 -10.62 2.02 -3.09
CA PRO A 45 -11.72 2.95 -3.31
C PRO A 45 -12.22 3.47 -1.95
N VAL A 46 -12.51 4.77 -1.87
CA VAL A 46 -12.81 5.44 -0.58
C VAL A 46 -13.97 4.79 0.17
N TRP A 47 -14.98 4.29 -0.54
CA TRP A 47 -16.10 3.57 0.08
C TRP A 47 -15.66 2.28 0.81
N GLY A 48 -14.59 1.63 0.33
CA GLY A 48 -14.07 0.39 0.91
C GLY A 48 -13.41 0.58 2.28
N LEU A 49 -12.91 1.79 2.58
CA LEU A 49 -12.21 2.07 3.84
C LEU A 49 -13.02 1.69 5.08
N ALA A 50 -14.33 1.93 5.07
CA ALA A 50 -15.22 1.62 6.19
C ALA A 50 -15.38 0.10 6.44
N HIS A 51 -15.02 -0.74 5.50
CA HIS A 51 -15.20 -2.19 5.56
C HIS A 51 -13.90 -2.98 5.82
N LEU A 52 -12.73 -2.35 5.61
CA LEU A 52 -11.44 -3.04 5.70
C LEU A 52 -11.24 -3.79 7.01
N GLY A 53 -11.57 -3.18 8.14
CA GLY A 53 -11.45 -3.80 9.47
C GLY A 53 -12.33 -5.05 9.60
N THR A 54 -13.58 -5.00 9.10
CA THR A 54 -14.50 -6.14 9.12
C THR A 54 -14.04 -7.27 8.20
N TRP A 55 -13.53 -6.94 7.01
CA TRP A 55 -13.08 -7.95 6.05
C TRP A 55 -11.77 -8.62 6.44
N SER A 56 -10.86 -7.89 7.05
CA SER A 56 -9.53 -8.39 7.43
C SER A 56 -9.44 -8.93 8.86
N GLY A 57 -10.33 -8.49 9.77
CA GLY A 57 -10.18 -8.72 11.21
C GLY A 57 -9.06 -7.89 11.86
N MET A 58 -8.51 -6.88 11.16
CA MET A 58 -7.40 -6.04 11.61
C MET A 58 -7.87 -4.63 11.96
N THR A 59 -7.07 -3.88 12.71
CA THR A 59 -7.28 -2.43 12.90
C THR A 59 -6.90 -1.71 11.61
N SER A 60 -7.85 -0.98 10.99
CA SER A 60 -7.62 -0.29 9.72
C SER A 60 -7.47 1.22 9.88
N ILE A 61 -6.47 1.80 9.23
CA ILE A 61 -6.15 3.22 9.21
C ILE A 61 -6.11 3.66 7.75
N GLY A 62 -7.06 4.52 7.33
CA GLY A 62 -7.17 5.00 5.96
C GLY A 62 -6.53 6.37 5.76
N ALA A 63 -5.93 6.61 4.60
CA ALA A 63 -5.38 7.89 4.16
C ALA A 63 -5.90 8.22 2.76
N VAL A 64 -6.90 9.14 2.67
CA VAL A 64 -7.51 9.51 1.39
C VAL A 64 -6.54 10.35 0.56
N ALA A 65 -6.16 9.84 -0.61
CA ALA A 65 -5.35 10.55 -1.59
C ALA A 65 -6.21 11.43 -2.51
N ALA A 66 -7.27 10.86 -3.08
CA ALA A 66 -8.23 11.59 -3.91
C ALA A 66 -9.65 11.36 -3.39
N ARG A 67 -10.39 12.45 -3.21
CA ARG A 67 -11.80 12.36 -2.79
C ARG A 67 -12.68 11.96 -3.99
N PRO A 68 -13.74 11.17 -3.76
CA PRO A 68 -14.71 10.88 -4.82
C PRO A 68 -15.38 12.17 -5.30
N ARG A 69 -15.57 12.29 -6.61
CA ARG A 69 -16.24 13.46 -7.21
C ARG A 69 -17.76 13.39 -7.12
N LEU A 70 -18.33 12.24 -6.79
CA LEU A 70 -19.77 12.00 -6.59
C LEU A 70 -20.05 11.55 -5.16
N LEU A 71 -21.13 12.07 -4.60
CA LEU A 71 -21.39 12.39 -3.20
C LEU A 71 -21.78 11.25 -2.25
N SER A 72 -21.79 9.95 -2.65
CA SER A 72 -22.15 8.91 -1.68
C SER A 72 -21.32 7.63 -1.81
N ALA A 73 -21.02 7.01 -0.65
CA ALA A 73 -20.34 5.73 -0.61
C ALA A 73 -21.14 4.62 -1.34
N ALA A 74 -22.48 4.64 -1.24
CA ALA A 74 -23.36 3.70 -1.92
C ALA A 74 -23.29 3.84 -3.45
N LEU A 75 -23.25 5.07 -3.96
CA LEU A 75 -23.08 5.33 -5.38
C LEU A 75 -21.69 4.95 -5.86
N GLY A 76 -20.65 5.20 -5.03
CA GLY A 76 -19.29 4.77 -5.31
C GLY A 76 -19.17 3.26 -5.47
N LYS A 77 -19.81 2.49 -4.56
CA LYS A 77 -19.87 1.03 -4.64
C LYS A 77 -20.56 0.57 -5.92
N LEU A 78 -21.75 1.12 -6.24
CA LEU A 78 -22.51 0.78 -7.44
C LEU A 78 -21.69 1.06 -8.71
N ILE A 79 -21.00 2.19 -8.79
CA ILE A 79 -20.16 2.53 -9.94
C ILE A 79 -18.96 1.59 -10.04
N THR A 80 -18.36 1.18 -8.91
CA THR A 80 -17.30 0.18 -8.91
C THR A 80 -17.76 -1.15 -9.52
N GLU A 81 -19.02 -1.51 -9.33
CA GLU A 81 -19.61 -2.73 -9.88
C GLU A 81 -20.07 -2.59 -11.34
N LEU A 82 -20.39 -1.37 -11.80
CA LEU A 82 -20.91 -1.12 -13.15
C LEU A 82 -19.86 -0.67 -14.15
N ASP A 83 -18.84 0.05 -13.71
CA ASP A 83 -17.78 0.58 -14.57
C ASP A 83 -16.40 0.00 -14.16
N HIS A 84 -15.75 -0.65 -15.10
CA HIS A 84 -14.42 -1.23 -14.99
C HIS A 84 -13.34 -0.41 -15.71
N GLY A 85 -13.66 0.82 -16.10
CA GLY A 85 -12.76 1.69 -16.86
C GLY A 85 -12.07 2.78 -16.02
N ARG A 86 -11.44 3.71 -16.74
CA ARG A 86 -10.72 4.87 -16.17
C ARG A 86 -11.58 5.79 -15.29
N LEU A 87 -12.91 5.74 -15.42
CA LEU A 87 -13.83 6.52 -14.59
C LEU A 87 -13.92 6.01 -13.15
N ARG A 88 -13.57 4.76 -12.91
CA ARG A 88 -13.66 4.14 -11.57
C ARG A 88 -12.87 4.93 -10.53
N SER A 89 -11.58 5.24 -10.78
CA SER A 89 -10.75 6.00 -9.85
C SER A 89 -11.26 7.43 -9.63
N VAL A 90 -11.72 8.11 -10.70
CA VAL A 90 -12.23 9.48 -10.64
C VAL A 90 -13.51 9.57 -9.82
N VAL A 91 -14.38 8.57 -9.93
CA VAL A 91 -15.70 8.58 -9.28
C VAL A 91 -15.66 8.05 -7.86
N THR A 92 -14.89 6.98 -7.61
CA THR A 92 -14.84 6.31 -6.29
C THR A 92 -13.83 6.92 -5.34
N GLY A 93 -12.95 7.79 -5.86
CA GLY A 93 -11.79 8.28 -5.12
C GLY A 93 -10.76 7.20 -4.89
N GLN A 94 -9.65 7.58 -4.29
CA GLN A 94 -8.51 6.68 -4.04
C GLN A 94 -7.93 6.94 -2.67
N ALA A 95 -7.58 5.87 -1.97
CA ALA A 95 -6.93 5.93 -0.67
C ALA A 95 -5.82 4.90 -0.55
N ASN A 96 -4.87 5.18 0.34
CA ASN A 96 -4.01 4.18 0.94
C ASN A 96 -4.66 3.70 2.24
N ALA A 97 -4.39 2.47 2.64
CA ALA A 97 -4.79 1.95 3.93
C ALA A 97 -3.67 1.12 4.54
N LEU A 98 -3.46 1.29 5.83
CA LEU A 98 -2.56 0.49 6.63
C LEU A 98 -3.39 -0.28 7.65
N LEU A 99 -3.26 -1.60 7.62
CA LEU A 99 -3.96 -2.49 8.53
C LEU A 99 -2.94 -3.11 9.48
N VAL A 100 -3.27 -3.12 10.77
CA VAL A 100 -2.42 -3.60 11.85
C VAL A 100 -3.12 -4.75 12.55
N ALA A 101 -2.40 -5.85 12.81
CA ALA A 101 -2.93 -7.00 13.53
C ALA A 101 -3.45 -6.59 14.91
N GLN A 102 -4.54 -7.23 15.34
CA GLN A 102 -5.04 -7.04 16.71
C GLN A 102 -3.98 -7.51 17.71
N GLY A 103 -3.72 -6.69 18.72
CA GLY A 103 -2.68 -6.95 19.72
C GLY A 103 -1.39 -6.15 19.51
N LEU A 104 -1.18 -5.52 18.34
CA LEU A 104 -0.15 -4.50 18.15
C LEU A 104 -0.71 -3.12 18.45
N SER A 105 0.03 -2.33 19.23
CA SER A 105 -0.40 -0.98 19.61
C SER A 105 0.05 0.04 18.58
N VAL A 106 -0.89 0.88 18.14
CA VAL A 106 -0.63 2.04 17.29
C VAL A 106 -0.50 3.27 18.17
N ARG A 107 0.66 3.94 18.13
CA ARG A 107 0.93 5.14 18.94
C ARG A 107 0.64 6.44 18.21
N GLU A 108 0.98 6.50 16.94
CA GLU A 108 0.90 7.73 16.16
C GLU A 108 0.55 7.41 14.72
N GLN A 109 -0.24 8.29 14.10
CA GLN A 109 -0.52 8.24 12.66
C GLN A 109 -0.42 9.63 12.05
N ARG A 110 0.22 9.72 10.88
CA ARG A 110 0.30 10.97 10.10
C ARG A 110 0.09 10.70 8.62
N THR A 111 -0.28 11.74 7.89
CA THR A 111 -0.43 11.70 6.42
C THR A 111 0.21 12.94 5.82
N PHE A 112 1.09 12.74 4.85
CA PHE A 112 1.79 13.81 4.13
C PHE A 112 1.42 13.78 2.66
N THR A 113 1.35 14.93 2.01
CA THR A 113 1.21 14.99 0.56
C THR A 113 2.60 14.94 -0.06
N VAL A 114 2.86 13.93 -0.91
CA VAL A 114 4.15 13.77 -1.60
C VAL A 114 4.14 14.34 -3.00
N SER A 115 2.97 14.48 -3.64
CA SER A 115 2.84 15.18 -4.92
C SER A 115 2.87 16.70 -4.74
N ARG A 116 3.49 17.42 -5.69
CA ARG A 116 3.47 18.89 -5.76
C ARG A 116 2.31 19.36 -6.65
N ARG A 117 2.00 20.64 -6.56
CA ARG A 117 0.99 21.27 -7.45
C ARG A 117 1.42 21.13 -8.90
N GLY A 118 0.57 20.57 -9.74
CA GLY A 118 0.85 20.33 -11.16
C GLY A 118 1.40 18.92 -11.48
N GLU A 119 1.72 18.10 -10.49
CA GLU A 119 2.20 16.73 -10.69
C GLU A 119 1.07 15.69 -10.91
N GLY A 120 -0.13 16.13 -11.32
CA GLY A 120 -1.26 15.24 -11.57
C GLY A 120 -2.08 14.93 -10.32
N GLU A 121 -2.38 13.66 -10.08
CA GLU A 121 -3.15 13.23 -8.91
C GLU A 121 -2.41 13.46 -7.60
N ARG A 122 -3.17 13.85 -6.57
CA ARG A 122 -2.61 13.96 -5.22
C ARG A 122 -2.18 12.58 -4.73
N ARG A 123 -0.91 12.46 -4.35
CA ARG A 123 -0.32 11.26 -3.76
C ARG A 123 0.01 11.55 -2.29
N VAL A 124 -0.20 10.54 -1.47
CA VAL A 124 0.02 10.67 -0.02
C VAL A 124 0.95 9.57 0.49
N LEU A 125 1.79 9.97 1.43
CA LEU A 125 2.54 9.10 2.31
C LEU A 125 1.73 8.98 3.61
N GLN A 126 1.38 7.78 3.99
CA GLN A 126 0.77 7.44 5.27
C GLN A 126 1.83 6.87 6.19
N THR A 127 1.96 7.37 7.41
CA THR A 127 2.90 6.84 8.41
C THR A 127 2.17 6.47 9.68
N VAL A 128 2.59 5.37 10.30
CA VAL A 128 2.05 4.85 11.56
C VAL A 128 3.20 4.33 12.40
N ARG A 129 3.29 4.75 13.67
CA ARG A 129 4.20 4.12 14.65
C ARG A 129 3.50 2.97 15.32
N ILE A 130 4.13 1.82 15.27
CA ILE A 130 3.63 0.55 15.83
C ILE A 130 4.66 0.05 16.83
N ASP A 131 4.21 -0.33 18.03
CA ASP A 131 5.09 -0.93 19.04
C ASP A 131 5.79 -2.16 18.46
N ASP A 132 7.04 -2.35 18.79
CA ASP A 132 7.94 -3.44 18.35
C ASP A 132 8.32 -3.41 16.84
N LEU A 133 7.69 -2.56 16.02
CA LEU A 133 7.99 -2.43 14.58
C LEU A 133 8.59 -1.07 14.19
N GLY A 134 8.41 -0.04 15.04
CA GLY A 134 8.85 1.32 14.74
C GLY A 134 7.93 2.06 13.77
N LEU A 135 8.51 2.84 12.88
CA LEU A 135 7.80 3.68 11.90
C LEU A 135 7.48 2.87 10.65
N VAL A 136 6.20 2.62 10.40
CA VAL A 136 5.71 1.98 9.18
C VAL A 136 5.12 3.03 8.25
N ALA A 137 5.56 3.04 7.00
CA ALA A 137 5.15 3.98 5.97
C ALA A 137 4.51 3.25 4.78
N ASN A 138 3.39 3.78 4.29
CA ASN A 138 2.66 3.27 3.14
C ASN A 138 2.48 4.38 2.10
N LEU A 139 2.92 4.15 0.87
CA LEU A 139 2.82 5.13 -0.20
C LEU A 139 2.36 4.52 -1.52
N HIS A 140 1.85 5.41 -2.40
CA HIS A 140 1.63 5.13 -3.81
C HIS A 140 2.04 6.38 -4.58
N VAL A 141 2.99 6.25 -5.51
CA VAL A 141 3.53 7.37 -6.31
C VAL A 141 3.03 7.33 -7.76
N THR A 142 3.17 8.45 -8.47
CA THR A 142 2.76 8.57 -9.87
C THR A 142 3.83 8.01 -10.80
N SER A 143 3.50 7.10 -11.70
CA SER A 143 4.45 6.39 -12.58
C SER A 143 5.40 7.33 -13.37
N GLY A 144 4.91 8.46 -13.88
CA GLY A 144 5.75 9.43 -14.61
C GLY A 144 6.69 10.28 -13.75
N LEU A 145 6.52 10.26 -12.41
CA LEU A 145 7.30 11.04 -11.43
C LEU A 145 7.79 10.16 -10.27
N ALA A 146 7.87 8.86 -10.52
CA ALA A 146 8.01 7.85 -9.49
C ALA A 146 9.28 8.03 -8.66
N ASP A 147 10.44 8.17 -9.29
CA ASP A 147 11.72 8.29 -8.60
C ASP A 147 11.79 9.54 -7.68
N GLU A 148 11.27 10.68 -8.18
CA GLU A 148 11.29 11.93 -7.41
C GLU A 148 10.31 11.90 -6.23
N GLN A 149 9.10 11.35 -6.44
CA GLN A 149 8.10 11.25 -5.39
C GLN A 149 8.49 10.19 -4.36
N PHE A 150 9.10 9.09 -4.79
CA PHE A 150 9.61 8.05 -3.90
C PHE A 150 10.74 8.57 -3.02
N LEU A 151 11.74 9.24 -3.60
CA LEU A 151 12.83 9.84 -2.84
C LEU A 151 12.31 10.89 -1.84
N ARG A 152 11.35 11.72 -2.26
CA ARG A 152 10.72 12.72 -1.38
C ARG A 152 9.97 12.05 -0.22
N ALA A 153 9.24 10.98 -0.48
CA ALA A 153 8.55 10.22 0.56
C ALA A 153 9.54 9.59 1.55
N ALA A 154 10.61 8.97 1.03
CA ALA A 154 11.67 8.40 1.85
C ALA A 154 12.37 9.45 2.72
N THR A 155 12.66 10.63 2.17
CA THR A 155 13.23 11.76 2.94
C THR A 155 12.31 12.18 4.09
N ILE A 156 10.99 12.29 3.85
CA ILE A 156 10.03 12.61 4.92
C ILE A 156 10.04 11.51 6.01
N VAL A 157 10.15 10.24 5.62
CA VAL A 157 10.22 9.12 6.58
C VAL A 157 11.49 9.21 7.43
N GLU A 158 12.65 9.50 6.83
CA GLU A 158 13.91 9.67 7.56
C GLU A 158 13.88 10.88 8.51
N GLU A 159 13.24 11.99 8.11
CA GLU A 159 13.06 13.16 8.97
C GLU A 159 12.10 12.92 10.15
N LEU A 160 11.21 11.95 10.02
CA LEU A 160 10.23 11.59 11.06
C LEU A 160 10.77 10.53 12.02
N ALA A 161 11.63 9.64 11.54
CA ALA A 161 12.15 8.54 12.34
C ALA A 161 13.05 9.08 13.45
N ASP A 162 12.88 8.56 14.64
CA ASP A 162 13.80 8.83 15.74
C ASP A 162 15.17 8.15 15.46
N PRO A 163 16.28 8.63 16.03
CA PRO A 163 17.55 7.92 15.98
C PRO A 163 17.37 6.46 16.41
N ASP A 164 17.90 5.53 15.64
CA ASP A 164 17.82 4.08 15.88
C ASP A 164 16.39 3.49 15.81
N GLU A 165 15.37 4.30 15.47
CA GLU A 165 14.01 3.77 15.25
C GLU A 165 13.98 2.88 14.00
N PRO A 166 13.46 1.63 14.10
CA PRO A 166 13.22 0.82 12.93
C PRO A 166 12.23 1.48 11.96
N VAL A 167 12.45 1.28 10.66
CA VAL A 167 11.60 1.80 9.61
C VAL A 167 11.22 0.71 8.64
N ILE A 168 9.93 0.65 8.28
CA ILE A 168 9.39 -0.23 7.24
C ILE A 168 8.68 0.66 6.22
N LEU A 169 9.25 0.80 5.02
CA LEU A 169 8.69 1.60 3.93
C LEU A 169 8.06 0.69 2.89
N CYS A 170 6.74 0.76 2.75
CA CYS A 170 5.94 -0.11 1.88
C CYS A 170 5.20 0.68 0.81
N GLY A 171 4.88 0.02 -0.29
CA GLY A 171 3.89 0.51 -1.24
C GLY A 171 4.26 0.33 -2.70
N ASP A 172 3.40 0.86 -3.55
CA ASP A 172 3.61 0.96 -4.99
C ASP A 172 4.48 2.19 -5.29
N VAL A 173 5.76 1.92 -5.51
CA VAL A 173 6.75 2.98 -5.80
C VAL A 173 6.89 3.26 -7.30
N ASN A 174 6.20 2.52 -8.17
CA ASN A 174 6.16 2.71 -9.63
C ASN A 174 7.53 2.87 -10.31
N VAL A 175 8.61 2.48 -9.64
CA VAL A 175 9.99 2.47 -10.17
C VAL A 175 10.65 1.14 -9.86
N ARG A 176 11.31 0.56 -10.86
CA ARG A 176 12.01 -0.72 -10.71
C ARG A 176 13.35 -0.54 -10.02
N PRO A 177 13.81 -1.52 -9.22
CA PRO A 177 15.18 -1.54 -8.73
C PRO A 177 16.20 -1.36 -9.85
N GLY A 178 17.25 -0.58 -9.58
CA GLY A 178 18.26 -0.24 -10.58
C GLY A 178 17.85 0.88 -11.54
N SER A 179 16.62 1.38 -11.45
CA SER A 179 16.13 2.54 -12.21
C SER A 179 15.94 3.72 -11.26
N GLY A 180 16.58 4.85 -11.55
CA GLY A 180 16.48 6.05 -10.71
C GLY A 180 17.48 6.07 -9.55
N ARG A 181 17.50 7.19 -8.85
CA ARG A 181 18.44 7.49 -7.75
C ARG A 181 17.90 7.13 -6.35
N ALA A 182 16.59 6.97 -6.21
CA ALA A 182 15.96 6.72 -4.91
C ALA A 182 16.51 5.44 -4.24
N TYR A 183 16.66 4.35 -4.98
CA TYR A 183 17.19 3.10 -4.43
C TYR A 183 18.66 3.22 -3.98
N GLY A 184 19.48 3.97 -4.71
CA GLY A 184 20.86 4.25 -4.28
C GLY A 184 20.90 4.99 -2.94
N GLN A 185 20.07 6.01 -2.79
CA GLN A 185 19.97 6.77 -1.55
C GLN A 185 19.42 5.93 -0.38
N LEU A 186 18.40 5.09 -0.62
CA LEU A 186 17.87 4.18 0.40
C LEU A 186 18.91 3.15 0.84
N SER A 187 19.70 2.61 -0.10
CA SER A 187 20.82 1.72 0.22
C SER A 187 21.86 2.41 1.10
N GLU A 188 22.21 3.67 0.80
CA GLU A 188 23.12 4.48 1.63
C GLU A 188 22.56 4.72 3.05
N TRP A 189 21.26 4.82 3.20
CA TRP A 189 20.57 4.93 4.50
C TRP A 189 20.42 3.60 5.21
N GLY A 190 20.87 2.48 4.64
CA GLY A 190 20.87 1.15 5.26
C GLY A 190 19.55 0.38 5.14
N TYR A 191 18.73 0.70 4.15
CA TYR A 191 17.55 -0.12 3.85
C TYR A 191 17.92 -1.45 3.21
N SER A 192 17.06 -2.44 3.41
CA SER A 192 17.19 -3.79 2.85
C SER A 192 17.14 -3.79 1.31
N GLU A 193 17.58 -4.90 0.71
CA GLU A 193 17.48 -5.12 -0.74
C GLU A 193 16.03 -5.08 -1.22
N PRO A 194 15.76 -4.41 -2.36
CA PRO A 194 14.41 -4.28 -2.90
C PRO A 194 13.90 -5.58 -3.53
N ALA A 195 12.58 -5.74 -3.57
CA ALA A 195 11.91 -6.78 -4.37
C ALA A 195 12.12 -6.55 -5.88
N PRO A 196 12.14 -7.59 -6.72
CA PRO A 196 12.24 -7.46 -8.18
C PRO A 196 10.90 -7.01 -8.82
N ALA A 197 10.23 -6.03 -8.21
CA ALA A 197 8.91 -5.51 -8.56
C ALA A 197 8.88 -3.98 -8.42
N ILE A 198 7.75 -3.36 -8.77
CA ILE A 198 7.48 -1.94 -8.49
C ILE A 198 6.80 -1.72 -7.15
N ASP A 199 6.20 -2.77 -6.60
CA ASP A 199 5.70 -2.81 -5.23
C ASP A 199 6.84 -3.22 -4.29
N GLN A 200 7.04 -2.49 -3.20
CA GLN A 200 8.22 -2.64 -2.35
C GLN A 200 7.88 -2.76 -0.87
N ILE A 201 8.72 -3.50 -0.16
CA ILE A 201 8.88 -3.43 1.29
C ILE A 201 10.37 -3.29 1.57
N LEU A 202 10.78 -2.14 2.08
CA LEU A 202 12.16 -1.82 2.40
C LEU A 202 12.28 -1.60 3.91
N VAL A 203 13.22 -2.27 4.54
CA VAL A 203 13.36 -2.32 6.00
C VAL A 203 14.71 -1.75 6.41
N ARG A 204 14.71 -0.88 7.41
CA ARG A 204 15.90 -0.36 8.08
C ARG A 204 15.80 -0.60 9.58
N GLY A 205 16.88 -1.02 10.21
CA GLY A 205 16.96 -1.19 11.66
C GLY A 205 16.34 -2.46 12.24
N LEU A 206 15.79 -3.37 11.40
CA LEU A 206 15.32 -4.70 11.80
C LEU A 206 15.90 -5.77 10.87
N PRO A 207 16.18 -6.97 11.38
CA PRO A 207 16.42 -8.13 10.52
C PRO A 207 15.19 -8.40 9.66
N SER A 208 15.39 -8.74 8.39
CA SER A 208 14.31 -9.10 7.49
C SER A 208 14.70 -10.24 6.57
N THR A 209 13.71 -11.05 6.17
CA THR A 209 13.90 -12.03 5.10
C THR A 209 13.94 -11.34 3.74
N PRO A 210 14.51 -11.98 2.70
CA PRO A 210 14.32 -11.49 1.33
C PRO A 210 12.83 -11.33 0.99
N PRO A 211 12.45 -10.29 0.23
CA PRO A 211 11.07 -10.07 -0.15
C PRO A 211 10.60 -11.15 -1.14
N LEU A 212 9.38 -11.64 -0.94
CA LEU A 212 8.69 -12.60 -1.81
C LEU A 212 7.58 -11.88 -2.58
N VAL A 213 7.63 -11.98 -3.90
CA VAL A 213 6.55 -11.54 -4.79
C VAL A 213 5.60 -12.71 -5.02
N TRP A 214 4.29 -12.51 -4.81
CA TRP A 214 3.32 -13.59 -5.01
C TRP A 214 3.21 -13.99 -6.48
N PRO A 215 3.20 -15.30 -6.77
CA PRO A 215 2.89 -15.78 -8.11
C PRO A 215 1.41 -15.58 -8.44
N ASP A 216 1.08 -15.58 -9.75
CA ASP A 216 -0.28 -15.34 -10.24
C ASP A 216 -1.31 -16.32 -9.69
N GLU A 217 -0.90 -17.58 -9.45
CA GLU A 217 -1.76 -18.63 -8.92
C GLU A 217 -2.29 -18.31 -7.52
N ARG A 218 -1.46 -17.65 -6.67
CA ARG A 218 -1.81 -17.30 -5.31
C ARG A 218 -2.83 -16.14 -5.23
N ARG A 219 -2.93 -15.33 -6.29
CA ARG A 219 -3.85 -14.19 -6.37
C ARG A 219 -5.00 -14.41 -7.36
N ARG A 220 -5.47 -15.66 -7.49
CA ARG A 220 -6.68 -15.98 -8.25
C ARG A 220 -7.88 -16.17 -7.34
N ILE A 221 -8.99 -15.51 -7.68
CA ILE A 221 -10.28 -15.60 -6.99
C ILE A 221 -11.34 -16.04 -8.01
N GLY A 222 -11.95 -17.20 -7.80
CA GLY A 222 -12.90 -17.76 -8.74
C GLY A 222 -12.32 -17.95 -10.16
N GLY A 223 -11.03 -18.30 -10.25
CA GLY A 223 -10.31 -18.45 -11.52
C GLY A 223 -9.84 -17.15 -12.18
N ARG A 224 -10.20 -15.99 -11.62
CA ARG A 224 -9.81 -14.65 -12.10
C ARG A 224 -8.54 -14.19 -11.43
N LEU A 225 -7.58 -13.69 -12.21
CA LEU A 225 -6.43 -12.97 -11.68
C LEU A 225 -6.91 -11.62 -11.17
N VAL A 226 -6.66 -11.32 -9.89
CA VAL A 226 -7.06 -10.05 -9.28
C VAL A 226 -5.88 -9.12 -9.10
N SER A 227 -6.09 -7.85 -9.37
CA SER A 227 -5.11 -6.79 -9.53
C SER A 227 -4.11 -7.04 -10.67
N ASP A 228 -3.58 -5.98 -11.26
CA ASP A 228 -2.42 -5.98 -12.17
C ASP A 228 -1.09 -5.91 -11.40
N HIS A 229 -1.14 -5.75 -10.08
CA HIS A 229 -0.01 -5.81 -9.15
C HIS A 229 0.01 -7.11 -8.37
N ALA A 230 1.20 -7.65 -8.16
CA ALA A 230 1.42 -8.79 -7.28
C ALA A 230 1.74 -8.32 -5.86
N PRO A 231 1.12 -8.91 -4.81
CA PRO A 231 1.54 -8.65 -3.43
C PRO A 231 3.03 -8.94 -3.24
N VAL A 232 3.67 -8.12 -2.41
CA VAL A 232 5.01 -8.37 -1.90
C VAL A 232 4.91 -8.62 -0.40
N GLU A 233 5.67 -9.57 0.11
CA GLU A 233 5.72 -9.89 1.54
C GLU A 233 7.12 -10.25 2.00
N LEU A 234 7.39 -10.01 3.28
CA LEU A 234 8.59 -10.46 3.98
C LEU A 234 8.31 -10.60 5.48
N HIS A 235 9.24 -11.24 6.20
CA HIS A 235 9.19 -11.28 7.65
C HIS A 235 10.25 -10.36 8.24
N VAL A 236 9.92 -9.71 9.38
CA VAL A 236 10.80 -8.85 10.17
C VAL A 236 10.89 -9.34 11.62
N GLY A 237 12.04 -9.16 12.28
CA GLY A 237 12.27 -9.50 13.69
C GLY A 237 12.84 -10.88 13.94
#